data_c5dac24a5ba312de08f5ca8af355b7f6
#
_entry.id   c5dac24a5ba312de08f5ca8af355b7f6
#
_cell.length_a   1.000
_cell.length_b   1.000
_cell.length_c   1.000
_cell.angle_alpha   90.00
_cell.angle_beta   90.00
_cell.angle_gamma   90.00
#
_symmetry.space_group_name_H-M   'P 1'
#
loop_
_entity.id
_entity.type
_entity.pdbx_description
1 polymer ?
#
loop_
_entity_poly.entity_id
_entity_poly.type
_entity_poly.pdbx_seq_one_letter_code
_entity_poly.pdbx_strand_id
1 'polypeptide(L)'
;MAGGAELALCASNPLSTKDDVAAAIHDELGAAVFAVHGADRDTFYRQVEGVLATRPTLVVDDGADLTATIHTSRRDLLAGIAGGTEVTSTGVLRARNMARDGALAYPLLAVNDADTKHLFDNRHGTGQSTLDGILRATNVLLAGKVLVVVGYGWCGRGLATRARGMGSRVVVCEVDPLRALEAVMEGYQVLPVAEAARVGEVFVTVTGNRDAITLEHLLAMPDGAIVANAGHFDLEIDVAGLRQAATAVTEVRPGAVAYQRPSGGRVVVLAEGRLVGQVCAEAHPAEVMDLTFATQALAVERLATAPELLPPGVHPVPAAVSERVARHKLAAIGVRCDDLTAAQKGYLRGWRLGT
;
A
#
# COMPACT_ATOMS: atom_id res chain seq x y z
N MET A 1 -11.10 4.68 20.99
CA MET A 1 -12.29 4.20 21.74
C MET A 1 -11.89 3.42 23.00
N ALA A 2 -11.37 2.19 22.95
CA ALA A 2 -10.95 1.51 24.19
C ALA A 2 -9.88 2.28 25.00
N GLY A 3 -9.03 3.07 24.34
CA GLY A 3 -8.07 3.98 24.97
C GLY A 3 -8.61 5.37 25.32
N GLY A 4 -9.93 5.61 25.22
CA GLY A 4 -10.57 6.89 25.52
C GLY A 4 -10.57 7.91 24.38
N ALA A 5 -10.11 7.55 23.17
CA ALA A 5 -10.14 8.44 22.01
C ALA A 5 -11.54 8.48 21.37
N GLU A 6 -11.95 9.64 20.91
CA GLU A 6 -13.05 9.80 19.96
C GLU A 6 -12.53 9.52 18.55
N LEU A 7 -13.30 8.78 17.75
CA LEU A 7 -12.90 8.35 16.42
C LEU A 7 -13.88 8.86 15.36
N ALA A 8 -13.32 9.49 14.33
CA ALA A 8 -14.02 9.76 13.08
C ALA A 8 -13.26 9.10 11.92
N LEU A 9 -13.98 8.46 11.02
CA LEU A 9 -13.42 7.60 9.97
C LEU A 9 -14.02 7.96 8.60
N CYS A 10 -13.17 8.03 7.57
CA CYS A 10 -13.58 7.97 6.16
C CYS A 10 -12.77 6.89 5.43
N ALA A 11 -13.25 6.49 4.25
CA ALA A 11 -12.53 5.54 3.42
C ALA A 11 -11.30 6.17 2.76
N SER A 12 -10.22 5.43 2.58
CA SER A 12 -9.08 5.81 1.75
C SER A 12 -9.28 5.43 0.27
N ASN A 13 -10.14 4.44 0.00
CA ASN A 13 -10.47 3.99 -1.36
C ASN A 13 -11.96 3.62 -1.45
N PRO A 14 -12.75 4.34 -2.26
CA PRO A 14 -14.19 4.10 -2.37
C PRO A 14 -14.55 2.69 -2.88
N LEU A 15 -13.77 2.11 -3.78
CA LEU A 15 -14.08 0.78 -4.35
C LEU A 15 -13.75 -0.38 -3.40
N SER A 16 -12.93 -0.15 -2.37
CA SER A 16 -12.64 -1.16 -1.35
C SER A 16 -13.49 -1.01 -0.08
N THR A 17 -14.30 0.04 0.01
CA THR A 17 -15.23 0.26 1.12
C THR A 17 -16.22 -0.90 1.22
N LYS A 18 -16.42 -1.42 2.43
CA LYS A 18 -17.43 -2.43 2.78
C LYS A 18 -18.52 -1.73 3.60
N ASP A 19 -19.70 -1.55 3.04
CA ASP A 19 -20.78 -0.79 3.69
C ASP A 19 -21.29 -1.45 4.97
N ASP A 20 -21.31 -2.78 5.01
CA ASP A 20 -21.65 -3.58 6.20
C ASP A 20 -20.63 -3.38 7.34
N VAL A 21 -19.34 -3.34 7.03
CA VAL A 21 -18.27 -3.06 8.00
C VAL A 21 -18.34 -1.61 8.47
N ALA A 22 -18.58 -0.64 7.57
CA ALA A 22 -18.74 0.77 7.92
C ALA A 22 -19.93 0.97 8.87
N ALA A 23 -21.06 0.31 8.59
CA ALA A 23 -22.24 0.32 9.45
C ALA A 23 -21.94 -0.32 10.83
N ALA A 24 -21.30 -1.49 10.87
CA ALA A 24 -20.95 -2.15 12.13
C ALA A 24 -20.01 -1.30 13.01
N ILE A 25 -19.02 -0.62 12.41
CA ILE A 25 -18.13 0.30 13.14
C ILE A 25 -18.95 1.46 13.75
N HIS A 26 -19.92 1.98 13.04
CA HIS A 26 -20.79 3.03 13.55
C HIS A 26 -21.70 2.51 14.67
N ASP A 27 -22.42 1.41 14.43
CA ASP A 27 -23.48 0.92 15.31
C ASP A 27 -22.91 0.27 16.59
N GLU A 28 -21.85 -0.53 16.46
CA GLU A 28 -21.28 -1.31 17.58
C GLU A 28 -20.22 -0.53 18.36
N LEU A 29 -19.43 0.32 17.68
CA LEU A 29 -18.34 1.05 18.31
C LEU A 29 -18.67 2.53 18.54
N GLY A 30 -19.76 3.06 17.97
CA GLY A 30 -20.18 4.46 18.15
C GLY A 30 -19.23 5.46 17.46
N ALA A 31 -18.44 5.04 16.47
CA ALA A 31 -17.58 5.93 15.73
C ALA A 31 -18.39 6.74 14.70
N ALA A 32 -17.94 7.97 14.41
CA ALA A 32 -18.48 8.76 13.31
C ALA A 32 -17.87 8.23 11.99
N VAL A 33 -18.68 7.54 11.15
CA VAL A 33 -18.21 6.92 9.91
C VAL A 33 -18.78 7.64 8.70
N PHE A 34 -17.89 8.11 7.82
CA PHE A 34 -18.19 8.79 6.57
C PHE A 34 -17.61 7.97 5.40
N ALA A 35 -18.22 6.84 5.07
CA ALA A 35 -17.71 5.93 4.06
C ALA A 35 -18.88 5.22 3.36
N VAL A 36 -18.87 5.20 2.01
CA VAL A 36 -19.87 4.51 1.18
C VAL A 36 -19.14 3.88 0.00
N HIS A 37 -19.47 2.62 -0.31
CA HIS A 37 -18.93 1.92 -1.46
C HIS A 37 -19.30 2.63 -2.77
N GLY A 38 -18.35 2.72 -3.70
CA GLY A 38 -18.57 3.32 -5.01
C GLY A 38 -18.74 4.84 -5.02
N ALA A 39 -18.39 5.53 -3.92
CA ALA A 39 -18.42 6.98 -3.86
C ALA A 39 -17.61 7.61 -5.01
N ASP A 40 -18.20 8.56 -5.73
CA ASP A 40 -17.48 9.38 -6.69
C ASP A 40 -16.50 10.35 -5.99
N ARG A 41 -15.67 11.02 -6.77
CA ARG A 41 -14.64 11.91 -6.24
C ARG A 41 -15.21 13.01 -5.33
N ASP A 42 -16.32 13.62 -5.72
CA ASP A 42 -16.93 14.72 -4.96
C ASP A 42 -17.51 14.20 -3.64
N THR A 43 -18.14 13.04 -3.66
CA THR A 43 -18.66 12.36 -2.46
C THR A 43 -17.51 11.96 -1.54
N PHE A 44 -16.40 11.40 -2.08
CA PHE A 44 -15.21 11.06 -1.32
C PHE A 44 -14.65 12.27 -0.56
N TYR A 45 -14.46 13.42 -1.22
CA TYR A 45 -13.97 14.62 -0.53
C TYR A 45 -14.99 15.23 0.44
N ARG A 46 -16.30 15.08 0.22
CA ARG A 46 -17.31 15.43 1.24
C ARG A 46 -17.20 14.54 2.49
N GLN A 47 -16.85 13.25 2.34
CA GLN A 47 -16.60 12.34 3.45
C GLN A 47 -15.33 12.72 4.22
N VAL A 48 -14.24 13.07 3.52
CA VAL A 48 -13.04 13.66 4.12
C VAL A 48 -13.39 14.91 4.94
N GLU A 49 -14.17 15.84 4.39
CA GLU A 49 -14.63 17.03 5.11
C GLU A 49 -15.49 16.70 6.33
N GLY A 50 -16.30 15.63 6.27
CA GLY A 50 -17.06 15.13 7.41
C GLY A 50 -16.16 14.74 8.58
N VAL A 51 -15.07 14.02 8.32
CA VAL A 51 -14.05 13.71 9.33
C VAL A 51 -13.38 14.98 9.84
N LEU A 52 -12.97 15.89 8.96
CA LEU A 52 -12.28 17.12 9.34
C LEU A 52 -13.18 18.10 10.12
N ALA A 53 -14.50 18.05 9.95
CA ALA A 53 -15.47 18.83 10.71
C ALA A 53 -15.50 18.46 12.21
N THR A 54 -15.05 17.25 12.58
CA THR A 54 -14.90 16.83 13.99
C THR A 54 -13.72 17.51 14.70
N ARG A 55 -12.88 18.26 13.97
CA ARG A 55 -11.68 18.96 14.46
C ARG A 55 -10.69 18.03 15.14
N PRO A 56 -10.15 17.01 14.41
CA PRO A 56 -9.26 16.01 15.00
C PRO A 56 -8.00 16.65 15.58
N THR A 57 -7.50 16.09 16.68
CA THR A 57 -6.20 16.46 17.28
C THR A 57 -5.05 15.58 16.81
N LEU A 58 -5.37 14.37 16.34
CA LEU A 58 -4.41 13.43 15.75
C LEU A 58 -4.98 12.91 14.42
N VAL A 59 -4.11 12.73 13.44
CA VAL A 59 -4.45 12.27 12.09
C VAL A 59 -3.86 10.88 11.87
N VAL A 60 -4.70 9.92 11.50
CA VAL A 60 -4.29 8.58 11.05
C VAL A 60 -4.58 8.50 9.57
N ASP A 61 -3.55 8.56 8.74
CA ASP A 61 -3.70 8.72 7.29
C ASP A 61 -3.21 7.48 6.51
N ASP A 62 -3.84 7.28 5.37
CA ASP A 62 -3.56 6.18 4.43
C ASP A 62 -3.58 6.76 3.01
N GLY A 63 -2.43 7.24 2.55
CA GLY A 63 -2.24 7.94 1.27
C GLY A 63 -2.10 9.46 1.38
N ALA A 64 -2.14 10.01 2.60
CA ALA A 64 -1.97 11.44 2.92
C ALA A 64 -3.06 12.36 2.33
N ASP A 65 -4.30 11.88 2.17
CA ASP A 65 -5.41 12.73 1.68
C ASP A 65 -5.96 13.64 2.79
N LEU A 66 -6.10 13.16 4.02
CA LEU A 66 -6.43 14.01 5.17
C LEU A 66 -5.35 15.07 5.38
N THR A 67 -4.08 14.66 5.43
CA THR A 67 -2.93 15.55 5.59
C THR A 67 -2.89 16.62 4.50
N ALA A 68 -3.04 16.25 3.23
CA ALA A 68 -3.04 17.19 2.12
C ALA A 68 -4.24 18.16 2.20
N THR A 69 -5.44 17.68 2.52
CA THR A 69 -6.64 18.50 2.64
C THR A 69 -6.50 19.52 3.77
N ILE A 70 -5.99 19.11 4.92
CA ILE A 70 -5.71 20.00 6.06
C ILE A 70 -4.78 21.13 5.64
N HIS A 71 -3.71 20.85 4.93
CA HIS A 71 -2.70 21.84 4.56
C HIS A 71 -3.12 22.73 3.39
N THR A 72 -4.09 22.32 2.59
CA THR A 72 -4.57 23.10 1.44
C THR A 72 -5.84 23.90 1.75
N SER A 73 -6.92 23.23 2.13
CA SER A 73 -8.27 23.81 2.27
C SER A 73 -8.75 23.95 3.71
N ARG A 74 -8.15 23.24 4.68
CA ARG A 74 -8.56 23.25 6.09
C ARG A 74 -7.43 23.71 7.04
N ARG A 75 -6.72 24.74 6.66
CA ARG A 75 -5.61 25.30 7.45
C ARG A 75 -6.04 25.85 8.83
N ASP A 76 -7.34 26.10 9.01
CA ASP A 76 -7.95 26.46 10.28
C ASP A 76 -7.76 25.36 11.36
N LEU A 77 -7.52 24.12 10.97
CA LEU A 77 -7.31 22.97 11.86
C LEU A 77 -5.86 22.82 12.34
N LEU A 78 -4.89 23.38 11.63
CA LEU A 78 -3.45 23.14 11.88
C LEU A 78 -3.03 23.42 13.33
N ALA A 79 -3.55 24.47 13.94
CA ALA A 79 -3.22 24.85 15.33
C ALA A 79 -3.70 23.81 16.38
N GLY A 80 -4.69 22.98 16.03
CA GLY A 80 -5.24 21.96 16.91
C GLY A 80 -4.65 20.57 16.71
N ILE A 81 -3.85 20.35 15.67
CA ILE A 81 -3.28 19.03 15.35
C ILE A 81 -1.93 18.85 16.03
N ALA A 82 -1.85 17.87 16.94
CA ALA A 82 -0.62 17.50 17.64
C ALA A 82 0.34 16.65 16.76
N GLY A 83 -0.19 15.95 15.77
CA GLY A 83 0.60 15.14 14.85
C GLY A 83 -0.21 14.14 14.04
N GLY A 84 0.47 13.39 13.19
CA GLY A 84 -0.14 12.36 12.35
C GLY A 84 0.71 11.11 12.17
N THR A 85 0.08 10.07 11.65
CA THR A 85 0.74 8.83 11.22
C THR A 85 0.37 8.53 9.78
N GLU A 86 1.30 7.97 9.01
CA GLU A 86 1.06 7.57 7.63
C GLU A 86 1.51 6.12 7.41
N VAL A 87 0.62 5.31 6.87
CA VAL A 87 0.80 3.85 6.77
C VAL A 87 1.21 3.38 5.37
N THR A 88 1.19 4.26 4.36
CA THR A 88 1.53 3.91 2.97
C THR A 88 2.83 4.53 2.48
N SER A 89 3.52 3.83 1.57
CA SER A 89 4.71 4.37 0.90
C SER A 89 4.40 5.66 0.13
N THR A 90 3.26 5.72 -0.53
CA THR A 90 2.83 6.88 -1.33
C THR A 90 2.53 8.09 -0.46
N GLY A 91 1.82 7.88 0.67
CA GLY A 91 1.51 8.96 1.61
C GLY A 91 2.77 9.47 2.32
N VAL A 92 3.68 8.58 2.74
CA VAL A 92 4.98 8.99 3.30
C VAL A 92 5.79 9.82 2.28
N LEU A 93 5.80 9.44 1.00
CA LEU A 93 6.46 10.21 -0.05
C LEU A 93 5.82 11.61 -0.20
N ARG A 94 4.49 11.71 -0.22
CA ARG A 94 3.76 12.98 -0.27
C ARG A 94 4.12 13.87 0.93
N ALA A 95 4.07 13.30 2.14
CA ALA A 95 4.42 14.02 3.36
C ALA A 95 5.88 14.50 3.39
N ARG A 96 6.83 13.68 2.88
CA ARG A 96 8.24 14.09 2.73
C ARG A 96 8.41 15.22 1.75
N ASN A 97 7.67 15.22 0.63
CA ASN A 97 7.67 16.32 -0.31
C ASN A 97 7.11 17.60 0.32
N MET A 98 5.99 17.51 1.06
CA MET A 98 5.44 18.64 1.82
C MET A 98 6.44 19.17 2.86
N ALA A 99 7.16 18.30 3.56
CA ALA A 99 8.18 18.70 4.53
C ALA A 99 9.36 19.40 3.85
N ARG A 100 9.85 18.88 2.72
CA ARG A 100 10.92 19.50 1.92
C ARG A 100 10.51 20.89 1.42
N ASP A 101 9.25 21.07 1.03
CA ASP A 101 8.72 22.33 0.53
C ASP A 101 8.32 23.29 1.69
N GLY A 102 8.58 22.92 2.97
CA GLY A 102 8.24 23.70 4.15
C GLY A 102 6.74 23.83 4.43
N ALA A 103 5.92 22.97 3.81
CA ALA A 103 4.47 23.02 3.92
C ALA A 103 3.92 22.18 5.06
N LEU A 104 4.59 21.08 5.47
CA LEU A 104 4.12 20.20 6.54
C LEU A 104 4.24 20.89 7.90
N ALA A 105 3.12 21.16 8.56
CA ALA A 105 3.04 22.01 9.74
C ALA A 105 2.99 21.26 11.08
N TYR A 106 2.97 19.92 11.07
CA TYR A 106 2.96 19.09 12.27
C TYR A 106 3.87 17.85 12.10
N PRO A 107 4.28 17.18 13.19
CA PRO A 107 5.06 15.97 13.10
C PRO A 107 4.22 14.81 12.54
N LEU A 108 4.81 14.04 11.62
CA LEU A 108 4.18 12.84 11.05
C LEU A 108 5.11 11.64 11.22
N LEU A 109 4.61 10.58 11.85
CA LEU A 109 5.34 9.32 12.00
C LEU A 109 5.11 8.42 10.78
N ALA A 110 6.19 8.04 10.10
CA ALA A 110 6.16 7.17 8.92
C ALA A 110 6.00 5.70 9.34
N VAL A 111 4.78 5.27 9.62
CA VAL A 111 4.47 3.88 10.02
C VAL A 111 4.82 2.90 8.91
N ASN A 112 4.62 3.29 7.64
CA ASN A 112 5.02 2.45 6.50
C ASN A 112 6.48 2.02 6.55
N ASP A 113 7.36 2.83 7.11
CA ASP A 113 8.80 2.59 7.11
C ASP A 113 9.27 1.77 8.34
N ALA A 114 8.37 1.45 9.26
CA ALA A 114 8.67 0.57 10.39
C ALA A 114 8.87 -0.87 9.93
N ASP A 115 9.86 -1.58 10.50
CA ASP A 115 10.16 -2.97 10.17
C ASP A 115 8.94 -3.88 10.35
N THR A 116 8.18 -3.70 11.42
CA THR A 116 6.94 -4.44 11.69
C THR A 116 5.81 -4.14 10.72
N LYS A 117 5.93 -3.10 9.90
CA LYS A 117 4.98 -2.81 8.83
C LYS A 117 5.48 -3.38 7.50
N HIS A 118 6.57 -2.87 6.94
CA HIS A 118 6.91 -3.18 5.55
C HIS A 118 7.42 -4.61 5.33
N LEU A 119 8.11 -5.22 6.31
CA LEU A 119 8.56 -6.61 6.19
C LEU A 119 7.40 -7.61 6.13
N PHE A 120 6.24 -7.27 6.66
CA PHE A 120 5.08 -8.15 6.76
C PHE A 120 3.93 -7.70 5.84
N ASP A 121 3.38 -6.55 6.04
CA ASP A 121 2.25 -6.00 5.29
C ASP A 121 2.62 -5.84 3.80
N ASN A 122 3.61 -5.01 3.47
CA ASN A 122 3.99 -4.78 2.08
C ASN A 122 4.51 -6.05 1.42
N ARG A 123 5.36 -6.82 2.11
CA ARG A 123 5.98 -8.01 1.52
C ARG A 123 5.02 -9.19 1.46
N HIS A 124 4.34 -9.50 2.55
CA HIS A 124 3.49 -10.69 2.65
C HIS A 124 2.02 -10.40 2.36
N GLY A 125 1.48 -9.31 2.89
CA GLY A 125 0.09 -8.90 2.67
C GLY A 125 -0.18 -8.56 1.21
N THR A 126 0.53 -7.59 0.64
CA THR A 126 0.35 -7.18 -0.76
C THR A 126 0.62 -8.33 -1.73
N GLY A 127 1.71 -9.10 -1.52
CA GLY A 127 2.04 -10.20 -2.42
C GLY A 127 0.95 -11.28 -2.47
N GLN A 128 0.28 -11.56 -1.35
CA GLN A 128 -0.81 -12.53 -1.29
C GLN A 128 -2.11 -11.96 -1.86
N SER A 129 -2.55 -10.81 -1.35
CA SER A 129 -3.84 -10.22 -1.73
C SER A 129 -3.92 -9.85 -3.21
N THR A 130 -2.80 -9.42 -3.81
CA THR A 130 -2.72 -9.12 -5.24
C THR A 130 -2.99 -10.36 -6.09
N LEU A 131 -2.35 -11.48 -5.79
CA LEU A 131 -2.59 -12.72 -6.53
C LEU A 131 -3.99 -13.29 -6.26
N ASP A 132 -4.49 -13.19 -5.04
CA ASP A 132 -5.87 -13.56 -4.70
C ASP A 132 -6.87 -12.74 -5.52
N GLY A 133 -6.70 -11.42 -5.62
CA GLY A 133 -7.56 -10.57 -6.43
C GLY A 133 -7.51 -10.91 -7.93
N ILE A 134 -6.32 -11.18 -8.47
CA ILE A 134 -6.16 -11.61 -9.87
C ILE A 134 -6.89 -12.93 -10.12
N LEU A 135 -6.71 -13.90 -9.23
CA LEU A 135 -7.32 -15.23 -9.37
C LEU A 135 -8.84 -15.17 -9.26
N ARG A 136 -9.38 -14.44 -8.30
CA ARG A 136 -10.84 -14.27 -8.13
C ARG A 136 -11.47 -13.57 -9.33
N ALA A 137 -10.87 -12.47 -9.82
CA ALA A 137 -11.40 -11.74 -10.95
C ALA A 137 -11.33 -12.51 -12.27
N THR A 138 -10.36 -13.41 -12.46
CA THR A 138 -10.07 -14.01 -13.77
C THR A 138 -10.18 -15.52 -13.81
N ASN A 139 -9.92 -16.21 -12.71
CA ASN A 139 -9.69 -17.67 -12.63
C ASN A 139 -8.54 -18.14 -13.56
N VAL A 140 -7.51 -17.31 -13.76
CA VAL A 140 -6.37 -17.64 -14.63
C VAL A 140 -5.46 -18.68 -13.97
N LEU A 141 -4.95 -19.63 -14.76
CA LEU A 141 -3.86 -20.51 -14.33
C LEU A 141 -2.54 -19.75 -14.42
N LEU A 142 -1.89 -19.50 -13.30
CA LEU A 142 -0.61 -18.79 -13.24
C LEU A 142 0.59 -19.64 -13.62
N ALA A 143 0.51 -20.98 -13.44
CA ALA A 143 1.60 -21.87 -13.79
C ALA A 143 1.94 -21.78 -15.29
N GLY A 144 3.23 -21.60 -15.59
CA GLY A 144 3.75 -21.42 -16.94
C GLY A 144 3.58 -20.04 -17.54
N LYS A 145 2.77 -19.17 -16.96
CA LYS A 145 2.56 -17.80 -17.43
C LYS A 145 3.77 -16.91 -17.18
N VAL A 146 3.99 -15.94 -18.07
CA VAL A 146 4.93 -14.85 -17.85
C VAL A 146 4.21 -13.76 -17.03
N LEU A 147 4.58 -13.62 -15.76
CA LEU A 147 4.07 -12.59 -14.89
C LEU A 147 5.11 -11.47 -14.74
N VAL A 148 4.76 -10.27 -15.15
CA VAL A 148 5.60 -9.08 -15.10
C VAL A 148 5.27 -8.28 -13.84
N VAL A 149 6.26 -8.06 -12.99
CA VAL A 149 6.18 -7.20 -11.79
C VAL A 149 6.86 -5.89 -12.12
N VAL A 150 6.11 -4.80 -12.18
CA VAL A 150 6.64 -3.46 -12.44
C VAL A 150 6.83 -2.73 -11.11
N GLY A 151 8.09 -2.65 -10.68
CA GLY A 151 8.54 -2.18 -9.37
C GLY A 151 9.03 -3.32 -8.46
N TYR A 152 10.23 -3.15 -7.84
CA TYR A 152 10.83 -4.19 -6.99
C TYR A 152 11.15 -3.67 -5.58
N GLY A 153 10.22 -2.90 -5.03
CA GLY A 153 10.18 -2.56 -3.60
C GLY A 153 9.69 -3.73 -2.74
N TRP A 154 9.34 -3.47 -1.49
CA TRP A 154 8.86 -4.54 -0.58
C TRP A 154 7.64 -5.29 -1.12
N CYS A 155 6.68 -4.60 -1.70
CA CYS A 155 5.51 -5.23 -2.32
C CYS A 155 5.89 -6.06 -3.54
N GLY A 156 6.71 -5.51 -4.44
CA GLY A 156 7.17 -6.20 -5.66
C GLY A 156 7.93 -7.49 -5.36
N ARG A 157 8.82 -7.48 -4.37
CA ARG A 157 9.54 -8.67 -3.90
C ARG A 157 8.58 -9.76 -3.39
N GLY A 158 7.61 -9.37 -2.57
CA GLY A 158 6.61 -10.28 -2.05
C GLY A 158 5.75 -10.90 -3.13
N LEU A 159 5.33 -10.09 -4.11
CA LEU A 159 4.55 -10.52 -5.27
C LEU A 159 5.36 -11.48 -6.16
N ALA A 160 6.59 -11.10 -6.53
CA ALA A 160 7.48 -11.91 -7.36
C ALA A 160 7.73 -13.29 -6.75
N THR A 161 8.03 -13.32 -5.45
CA THR A 161 8.26 -14.59 -4.72
C THR A 161 7.04 -15.49 -4.75
N ARG A 162 5.85 -14.95 -4.55
CA ARG A 162 4.60 -15.74 -4.55
C ARG A 162 4.20 -16.19 -5.94
N ALA A 163 4.32 -15.32 -6.94
CA ALA A 163 4.04 -15.66 -8.33
C ALA A 163 4.93 -16.81 -8.82
N ARG A 164 6.24 -16.76 -8.49
CA ARG A 164 7.17 -17.87 -8.73
C ARG A 164 6.76 -19.15 -8.02
N GLY A 165 6.33 -19.03 -6.75
CA GLY A 165 5.82 -20.17 -5.98
C GLY A 165 4.55 -20.80 -6.57
N MET A 166 3.78 -20.04 -7.35
CA MET A 166 2.61 -20.52 -8.11
C MET A 166 2.96 -21.00 -9.53
N GLY A 167 4.25 -21.11 -9.84
CA GLY A 167 4.75 -21.67 -11.11
C GLY A 167 4.84 -20.66 -12.26
N SER A 168 4.69 -19.35 -11.99
CA SER A 168 4.90 -18.33 -13.02
C SER A 168 6.37 -18.12 -13.34
N ARG A 169 6.66 -17.79 -14.58
CA ARG A 169 7.93 -17.21 -15.00
C ARG A 169 7.88 -15.71 -14.72
N VAL A 170 8.62 -15.27 -13.71
CA VAL A 170 8.54 -13.88 -13.27
C VAL A 170 9.59 -13.03 -14.00
N VAL A 171 9.12 -11.91 -14.57
CA VAL A 171 9.95 -10.83 -15.11
C VAL A 171 9.77 -9.61 -14.20
N VAL A 172 10.85 -8.94 -13.85
CA VAL A 172 10.85 -7.72 -13.04
C VAL A 172 11.22 -6.52 -13.92
N CYS A 173 10.48 -5.43 -13.77
CA CYS A 173 10.85 -4.13 -14.32
C CYS A 173 11.15 -3.18 -13.17
N GLU A 174 12.36 -2.60 -13.14
CA GLU A 174 12.79 -1.71 -12.04
C GLU A 174 13.71 -0.61 -12.60
N VAL A 175 13.61 0.58 -12.05
CA VAL A 175 14.42 1.75 -12.44
C VAL A 175 15.61 1.97 -11.50
N ASP A 176 15.51 1.51 -10.26
CA ASP A 176 16.61 1.56 -9.28
C ASP A 176 17.60 0.44 -9.59
N PRO A 177 18.86 0.75 -9.96
CA PRO A 177 19.84 -0.26 -10.35
C PRO A 177 20.19 -1.23 -9.22
N LEU A 178 20.11 -0.79 -7.97
CA LEU A 178 20.40 -1.67 -6.82
C LEU A 178 19.28 -2.71 -6.63
N ARG A 179 18.03 -2.29 -6.72
CA ARG A 179 16.89 -3.20 -6.67
C ARG A 179 16.81 -4.13 -7.88
N ALA A 180 17.15 -3.61 -9.06
CA ALA A 180 17.25 -4.42 -10.26
C ALA A 180 18.32 -5.52 -10.13
N LEU A 181 19.51 -5.16 -9.59
CA LEU A 181 20.58 -6.13 -9.30
C LEU A 181 20.13 -7.17 -8.26
N GLU A 182 19.42 -6.77 -7.22
CA GLU A 182 18.87 -7.68 -6.23
C GLU A 182 17.89 -8.68 -6.87
N ALA A 183 16.98 -8.21 -7.75
CA ALA A 183 16.09 -9.09 -8.50
C ALA A 183 16.85 -10.12 -9.35
N VAL A 184 17.94 -9.70 -10.02
CA VAL A 184 18.82 -10.62 -10.79
C VAL A 184 19.45 -11.67 -9.86
N MET A 185 19.97 -11.26 -8.69
CA MET A 185 20.59 -12.19 -7.71
C MET A 185 19.58 -13.17 -7.10
N GLU A 186 18.30 -12.78 -7.02
CA GLU A 186 17.21 -13.67 -6.62
C GLU A 186 16.71 -14.58 -7.75
N GLY A 187 17.33 -14.50 -8.94
CA GLY A 187 17.07 -15.38 -10.10
C GLY A 187 15.89 -14.94 -10.97
N TYR A 188 15.51 -13.66 -10.93
CA TYR A 188 14.49 -13.10 -11.83
C TYR A 188 15.14 -12.53 -13.10
N GLN A 189 14.43 -12.62 -14.22
CA GLN A 189 14.75 -11.87 -15.40
C GLN A 189 14.37 -10.40 -15.18
N VAL A 190 15.27 -9.47 -15.49
CA VAL A 190 14.99 -8.03 -15.42
C VAL A 190 14.98 -7.46 -16.83
N LEU A 191 13.90 -6.75 -17.18
CA LEU A 191 13.71 -6.12 -18.50
C LEU A 191 13.15 -4.70 -18.33
N PRO A 192 13.43 -3.79 -19.28
CA PRO A 192 12.64 -2.59 -19.45
C PRO A 192 11.17 -2.90 -19.73
N VAL A 193 10.25 -2.04 -19.26
CA VAL A 193 8.79 -2.26 -19.41
C VAL A 193 8.41 -2.45 -20.89
N ALA A 194 9.00 -1.69 -21.80
CA ALA A 194 8.73 -1.78 -23.23
C ALA A 194 9.07 -3.16 -23.86
N GLU A 195 10.08 -3.85 -23.31
CA GLU A 195 10.43 -5.22 -23.71
C GLU A 195 9.52 -6.23 -23.03
N ALA A 196 9.30 -6.07 -21.73
CA ALA A 196 8.42 -6.93 -20.95
C ALA A 196 6.97 -6.91 -21.47
N ALA A 197 6.49 -5.75 -21.95
CA ALA A 197 5.17 -5.59 -22.54
C ALA A 197 4.88 -6.54 -23.70
N ARG A 198 5.91 -6.95 -24.44
CA ARG A 198 5.77 -7.83 -25.62
C ARG A 198 5.71 -9.33 -25.28
N VAL A 199 6.11 -9.70 -24.06
CA VAL A 199 6.24 -11.10 -23.66
C VAL A 199 5.39 -11.47 -22.45
N GLY A 200 4.95 -10.48 -21.66
CA GLY A 200 4.14 -10.68 -20.47
C GLY A 200 2.70 -11.08 -20.78
N GLU A 201 2.14 -11.92 -19.95
CA GLU A 201 0.74 -12.36 -20.03
C GLU A 201 -0.08 -11.81 -18.85
N VAL A 202 0.57 -11.59 -17.69
CA VAL A 202 -0.01 -10.94 -16.52
C VAL A 202 0.93 -9.85 -16.07
N PHE A 203 0.43 -8.63 -15.90
CA PHE A 203 1.21 -7.47 -15.49
C PHE A 203 0.67 -6.94 -14.17
N VAL A 204 1.57 -6.62 -13.24
CA VAL A 204 1.21 -5.98 -11.98
C VAL A 204 2.13 -4.81 -11.72
N THR A 205 1.56 -3.60 -11.66
CA THR A 205 2.27 -2.40 -11.23
C THR A 205 2.27 -2.27 -9.72
N VAL A 206 3.39 -1.85 -9.15
CA VAL A 206 3.60 -1.74 -7.71
C VAL A 206 4.70 -0.73 -7.38
N THR A 207 4.75 0.35 -8.19
CA THR A 207 5.81 1.36 -8.12
C THR A 207 5.52 2.49 -7.15
N GLY A 208 4.23 2.78 -6.88
CA GLY A 208 3.80 3.99 -6.18
C GLY A 208 4.04 5.28 -6.99
N ASN A 209 4.26 5.17 -8.32
CA ASN A 209 4.50 6.28 -9.22
C ASN A 209 3.33 6.42 -10.21
N ARG A 210 3.47 7.25 -11.23
CA ARG A 210 2.50 7.41 -12.30
C ARG A 210 3.05 6.86 -13.62
N ASP A 211 2.15 6.50 -14.53
CA ASP A 211 2.45 6.13 -15.92
C ASP A 211 3.54 5.03 -16.03
N ALA A 212 3.58 4.09 -15.09
CA ALA A 212 4.50 2.95 -15.11
C ALA A 212 4.20 2.02 -16.31
N ILE A 213 2.91 1.87 -16.66
CA ILE A 213 2.44 1.24 -17.88
C ILE A 213 1.66 2.28 -18.69
N THR A 214 2.26 2.78 -19.76
CA THR A 214 1.66 3.76 -20.68
C THR A 214 0.76 3.11 -21.72
N LEU A 215 0.00 3.91 -22.47
CA LEU A 215 -0.80 3.44 -23.61
C LEU A 215 0.05 2.65 -24.62
N GLU A 216 1.27 3.09 -24.93
CA GLU A 216 2.16 2.40 -25.85
C GLU A 216 2.46 0.97 -25.38
N HIS A 217 2.75 0.79 -24.10
CA HIS A 217 2.96 -0.52 -23.51
C HIS A 217 1.71 -1.41 -23.62
N LEU A 218 0.52 -0.86 -23.29
CA LEU A 218 -0.76 -1.58 -23.36
C LEU A 218 -1.09 -2.03 -24.79
N LEU A 219 -0.79 -1.20 -25.78
CA LEU A 219 -0.99 -1.55 -27.18
C LEU A 219 -0.01 -2.63 -27.70
N ALA A 220 1.18 -2.74 -27.10
CA ALA A 220 2.20 -3.72 -27.45
C ALA A 220 2.00 -5.11 -26.82
N MET A 221 1.12 -5.23 -25.80
CA MET A 221 0.90 -6.49 -25.06
C MET A 221 0.32 -7.60 -25.94
N PRO A 222 0.54 -8.87 -25.63
CA PRO A 222 -0.14 -10.00 -26.24
C PRO A 222 -1.67 -9.90 -26.10
N ASP A 223 -2.39 -10.61 -27.00
CA ASP A 223 -3.87 -10.71 -26.88
C ASP A 223 -4.26 -11.42 -25.60
N GLY A 224 -5.23 -10.85 -24.90
CA GLY A 224 -5.72 -11.37 -23.63
C GLY A 224 -4.83 -11.08 -22.43
N ALA A 225 -3.80 -10.26 -22.56
CA ALA A 225 -2.97 -9.85 -21.43
C ALA A 225 -3.83 -9.25 -20.30
N ILE A 226 -3.53 -9.64 -19.07
CA ILE A 226 -4.20 -9.19 -17.85
C ILE A 226 -3.32 -8.14 -17.20
N VAL A 227 -3.89 -6.99 -16.87
CA VAL A 227 -3.17 -5.87 -16.23
C VAL A 227 -3.85 -5.51 -14.91
N ALA A 228 -3.08 -5.49 -13.85
CA ALA A 228 -3.53 -5.17 -12.50
C ALA A 228 -2.59 -4.14 -11.84
N ASN A 229 -3.10 -3.44 -10.86
CA ASN A 229 -2.33 -2.55 -10.02
C ASN A 229 -2.37 -3.02 -8.55
N ALA A 230 -1.23 -2.97 -7.89
CA ALA A 230 -1.07 -3.17 -6.45
C ALA A 230 -0.49 -1.92 -5.76
N GLY A 231 -0.34 -0.82 -6.48
CA GLY A 231 -0.02 0.50 -5.93
C GLY A 231 -1.25 1.21 -5.40
N HIS A 232 -1.04 2.23 -4.56
CA HIS A 232 -2.11 2.88 -3.82
C HIS A 232 -3.12 3.63 -4.71
N PHE A 233 -2.63 4.35 -5.72
CA PHE A 233 -3.46 5.14 -6.63
C PHE A 233 -3.59 4.51 -8.02
N ASP A 234 -4.66 4.83 -8.72
CA ASP A 234 -4.98 4.40 -10.09
C ASP A 234 -4.19 5.14 -11.18
N LEU A 235 -3.02 5.66 -10.85
CA LEU A 235 -2.18 6.48 -11.73
C LEU A 235 -1.06 5.69 -12.42
N GLU A 236 -0.81 4.44 -12.00
CA GLU A 236 0.31 3.65 -12.51
C GLU A 236 0.07 3.09 -13.92
N ILE A 237 -1.19 2.94 -14.30
CA ILE A 237 -1.62 2.39 -15.60
C ILE A 237 -2.44 3.44 -16.34
N ASP A 238 -2.11 3.73 -17.58
CA ASP A 238 -2.88 4.66 -18.43
C ASP A 238 -4.19 4.03 -18.94
N VAL A 239 -5.10 3.76 -18.00
CA VAL A 239 -6.42 3.21 -18.31
C VAL A 239 -7.28 4.22 -19.11
N ALA A 240 -7.09 5.51 -18.85
CA ALA A 240 -7.83 6.56 -19.55
C ALA A 240 -7.46 6.61 -21.04
N GLY A 241 -6.16 6.58 -21.35
CA GLY A 241 -5.66 6.49 -22.72
C GLY A 241 -6.11 5.21 -23.43
N LEU A 242 -6.06 4.06 -22.71
CA LEU A 242 -6.55 2.78 -23.25
C LEU A 242 -8.05 2.84 -23.56
N ARG A 243 -8.87 3.43 -22.68
CA ARG A 243 -10.30 3.58 -22.89
C ARG A 243 -10.63 4.45 -24.12
N GLN A 244 -9.86 5.53 -24.33
CA GLN A 244 -10.04 6.40 -25.50
C GLN A 244 -9.60 5.72 -26.81
N ALA A 245 -8.56 4.90 -26.78
CA ALA A 245 -8.03 4.20 -27.94
C ALA A 245 -8.83 2.93 -28.29
N ALA A 246 -9.56 2.35 -27.34
CA ALA A 246 -10.26 1.08 -27.53
C ALA A 246 -11.46 1.22 -28.50
N THR A 247 -11.65 0.23 -29.37
CA THR A 247 -12.80 0.14 -30.28
C THR A 247 -14.05 -0.41 -29.59
N ALA A 248 -13.88 -1.15 -28.50
CA ALA A 248 -14.95 -1.61 -27.61
C ALA A 248 -14.43 -1.80 -26.20
N VAL A 249 -15.29 -1.55 -25.21
CA VAL A 249 -15.01 -1.75 -23.78
C VAL A 249 -16.13 -2.61 -23.21
N THR A 250 -15.78 -3.74 -22.60
CA THR A 250 -16.77 -4.71 -22.11
C THR A 250 -16.35 -5.24 -20.75
N GLU A 251 -17.20 -5.15 -19.75
CA GLU A 251 -16.99 -5.87 -18.50
C GLU A 251 -17.21 -7.37 -18.74
N VAL A 252 -16.16 -8.16 -18.57
CA VAL A 252 -16.17 -9.61 -18.81
C VAL A 252 -16.46 -10.42 -17.55
N ARG A 253 -16.15 -9.84 -16.39
CA ARG A 253 -16.46 -10.34 -15.05
C ARG A 253 -16.48 -9.16 -14.09
N PRO A 254 -17.10 -9.28 -12.91
CA PRO A 254 -17.01 -8.25 -11.89
C PRO A 254 -15.55 -7.84 -11.62
N GLY A 255 -15.23 -6.56 -11.77
CA GLY A 255 -13.89 -6.02 -11.60
C GLY A 255 -12.89 -6.35 -12.71
N ALA A 256 -13.30 -6.94 -13.83
CA ALA A 256 -12.46 -7.24 -14.99
C ALA A 256 -13.07 -6.67 -16.28
N VAL A 257 -12.41 -5.67 -16.86
CA VAL A 257 -12.85 -4.97 -18.06
C VAL A 257 -11.91 -5.25 -19.23
N ALA A 258 -12.46 -5.75 -20.33
CA ALA A 258 -11.73 -5.98 -21.57
C ALA A 258 -11.80 -4.74 -22.47
N TYR A 259 -10.65 -4.31 -22.97
CA TYR A 259 -10.46 -3.21 -23.90
C TYR A 259 -10.01 -3.76 -25.25
N GLN A 260 -10.87 -3.68 -26.27
CA GLN A 260 -10.55 -4.11 -27.63
C GLN A 260 -9.62 -3.09 -28.30
N ARG A 261 -8.45 -3.52 -28.75
CA ARG A 261 -7.46 -2.63 -29.37
C ARG A 261 -7.77 -2.40 -30.86
N PRO A 262 -7.44 -1.23 -31.42
CA PRO A 262 -7.59 -0.96 -32.88
C PRO A 262 -6.81 -1.93 -33.76
N SER A 263 -5.64 -2.37 -33.29
CA SER A 263 -4.76 -3.33 -34.00
C SER A 263 -5.24 -4.79 -33.93
N GLY A 264 -6.38 -5.04 -33.28
CA GLY A 264 -6.85 -6.39 -32.95
C GLY A 264 -6.35 -6.89 -31.59
N GLY A 265 -7.01 -7.93 -31.06
CA GLY A 265 -6.78 -8.43 -29.71
C GLY A 265 -7.30 -7.50 -28.61
N ARG A 266 -7.21 -7.94 -27.38
CA ARG A 266 -7.72 -7.21 -26.19
C ARG A 266 -6.72 -7.21 -25.06
N VAL A 267 -6.85 -6.23 -24.18
CA VAL A 267 -6.20 -6.18 -22.86
C VAL A 267 -7.30 -6.18 -21.80
N VAL A 268 -7.12 -6.94 -20.74
CA VAL A 268 -8.05 -7.01 -19.61
C VAL A 268 -7.47 -6.24 -18.44
N VAL A 269 -8.09 -5.15 -18.03
CA VAL A 269 -7.70 -4.36 -16.86
C VAL A 269 -8.54 -4.77 -15.66
N LEU A 270 -7.91 -5.05 -14.53
CA LEU A 270 -8.58 -5.41 -13.29
C LEU A 270 -8.77 -4.19 -12.39
N ALA A 271 -9.89 -4.18 -11.64
CA ALA A 271 -10.20 -3.17 -10.63
C ALA A 271 -10.09 -1.71 -11.16
N GLU A 272 -10.33 -1.49 -12.45
CA GLU A 272 -10.18 -0.17 -13.10
C GLU A 272 -8.78 0.46 -12.91
N GLY A 273 -7.75 -0.35 -12.70
CA GLY A 273 -6.38 0.13 -12.39
C GLY A 273 -6.15 0.49 -10.92
N ARG A 274 -7.13 0.24 -10.03
CA ARG A 274 -6.98 0.40 -8.58
C ARG A 274 -6.38 -0.83 -7.92
N LEU A 275 -6.16 -0.80 -6.61
CA LEU A 275 -5.62 -1.91 -5.80
C LEU A 275 -6.45 -3.20 -5.99
N VAL A 276 -5.98 -4.10 -6.84
CA VAL A 276 -6.69 -5.34 -7.20
C VAL A 276 -6.98 -6.24 -6.00
N GLY A 277 -6.07 -6.30 -5.02
CA GLY A 277 -6.25 -7.11 -3.81
C GLY A 277 -7.33 -6.57 -2.88
N GLN A 278 -7.65 -5.28 -2.94
CA GLN A 278 -8.70 -4.68 -2.12
C GLN A 278 -10.06 -4.66 -2.84
N VAL A 279 -10.06 -4.48 -4.16
CA VAL A 279 -11.30 -4.38 -4.95
C VAL A 279 -11.82 -5.76 -5.33
N CYS A 280 -10.96 -6.68 -5.72
CA CYS A 280 -11.33 -8.01 -6.22
C CYS A 280 -11.14 -9.15 -5.19
N ALA A 281 -10.62 -8.85 -4.00
CA ALA A 281 -10.42 -9.81 -2.90
C ALA A 281 -10.69 -9.17 -1.54
N GLU A 282 -10.33 -9.88 -0.46
CA GLU A 282 -10.56 -9.44 0.93
C GLU A 282 -9.44 -8.54 1.48
N ALA A 283 -8.57 -7.99 0.64
CA ALA A 283 -7.39 -7.23 1.01
C ALA A 283 -6.35 -8.07 1.79
N HIS A 284 -5.62 -7.43 2.71
CA HIS A 284 -4.58 -8.12 3.47
C HIS A 284 -5.19 -8.96 4.60
N PRO A 285 -4.65 -10.16 4.89
CA PRO A 285 -5.11 -10.98 6.00
C PRO A 285 -5.01 -10.25 7.34
N ALA A 286 -5.99 -10.47 8.23
CA ALA A 286 -6.02 -9.88 9.57
C ALA A 286 -4.73 -10.17 10.38
N GLU A 287 -4.13 -11.34 10.19
CA GLU A 287 -2.90 -11.76 10.86
C GLU A 287 -1.70 -10.87 10.55
N VAL A 288 -1.63 -10.30 9.35
CA VAL A 288 -0.58 -9.37 8.97
C VAL A 288 -0.96 -7.92 9.32
N MET A 289 -2.24 -7.57 9.19
CA MET A 289 -2.75 -6.25 9.55
C MET A 289 -2.64 -5.98 11.05
N ASP A 290 -2.71 -7.00 11.88
CA ASP A 290 -2.45 -6.93 13.33
C ASP A 290 -1.10 -6.25 13.65
N LEU A 291 -0.04 -6.59 12.92
CA LEU A 291 1.29 -5.95 13.08
C LEU A 291 1.28 -4.48 12.65
N THR A 292 0.62 -4.18 11.54
CA THR A 292 0.49 -2.81 11.01
C THR A 292 -0.29 -1.94 12.01
N PHE A 293 -1.45 -2.40 12.46
CA PHE A 293 -2.32 -1.65 13.36
C PHE A 293 -1.72 -1.51 14.76
N ALA A 294 -1.04 -2.55 15.29
CA ALA A 294 -0.32 -2.44 16.55
C ALA A 294 0.81 -1.40 16.48
N THR A 295 1.57 -1.38 15.37
CA THR A 295 2.61 -0.37 15.14
C THR A 295 2.00 1.03 15.05
N GLN A 296 0.89 1.19 14.34
CA GLN A 296 0.20 2.46 14.17
C GLN A 296 -0.40 2.95 15.50
N ALA A 297 -1.04 2.06 16.28
CA ALA A 297 -1.58 2.41 17.60
C ALA A 297 -0.50 2.91 18.57
N LEU A 298 0.67 2.26 18.61
CA LEU A 298 1.79 2.71 19.43
C LEU A 298 2.43 4.02 18.92
N ALA A 299 2.39 4.26 17.61
CA ALA A 299 2.81 5.54 17.04
C ALA A 299 1.83 6.67 17.42
N VAL A 300 0.53 6.41 17.40
CA VAL A 300 -0.51 7.33 17.88
C VAL A 300 -0.36 7.59 19.38
N GLU A 301 -0.16 6.55 20.21
CA GLU A 301 0.12 6.68 21.64
C GLU A 301 1.31 7.63 21.89
N ARG A 302 2.39 7.48 21.10
CA ARG A 302 3.57 8.35 21.19
C ARG A 302 3.25 9.81 20.94
N LEU A 303 2.47 10.11 19.88
CA LEU A 303 2.07 11.47 19.54
C LEU A 303 1.11 12.05 20.59
N ALA A 304 0.21 11.24 21.16
CA ALA A 304 -0.73 11.68 22.16
C ALA A 304 -0.08 11.99 23.52
N THR A 305 0.97 11.25 23.88
CA THR A 305 1.59 11.37 25.23
C THR A 305 2.77 12.33 25.28
N ALA A 306 3.42 12.62 24.15
CA ALA A 306 4.60 13.48 24.09
C ALA A 306 4.71 14.21 22.72
N PRO A 307 3.71 15.02 22.33
CA PRO A 307 3.69 15.68 21.02
C PRO A 307 4.82 16.70 20.86
N GLU A 308 5.24 17.35 21.95
CA GLU A 308 6.26 18.41 21.94
C GLU A 308 7.68 17.90 21.63
N LEU A 309 7.89 16.59 21.61
CA LEU A 309 9.22 16.02 21.37
C LEU A 309 9.62 15.98 19.89
N LEU A 310 8.68 16.25 18.98
CA LEU A 310 8.92 16.16 17.55
C LEU A 310 8.54 17.48 16.85
N PRO A 311 9.49 18.13 16.13
CA PRO A 311 9.15 19.30 15.30
C PRO A 311 8.30 18.89 14.08
N PRO A 312 7.65 19.84 13.40
CA PRO A 312 7.03 19.57 12.11
C PRO A 312 7.99 18.89 11.14
N GLY A 313 7.50 17.84 10.47
CA GLY A 313 8.33 17.02 9.57
C GLY A 313 7.96 15.54 9.61
N VAL A 314 8.60 14.74 8.76
CA VAL A 314 8.39 13.29 8.72
C VAL A 314 9.47 12.60 9.55
N HIS A 315 9.03 11.81 10.53
CA HIS A 315 9.90 11.13 11.48
C HIS A 315 9.74 9.60 11.38
N PRO A 316 10.80 8.82 11.61
CA PRO A 316 10.68 7.37 11.72
C PRO A 316 9.92 6.98 13.00
N VAL A 317 9.19 5.88 12.93
CA VAL A 317 8.71 5.20 14.14
C VAL A 317 9.90 4.69 14.93
N PRO A 318 10.00 4.94 16.24
CA PRO A 318 11.13 4.45 17.04
C PRO A 318 11.27 2.91 16.95
N ALA A 319 12.50 2.41 16.80
CA ALA A 319 12.78 0.97 16.68
C ALA A 319 12.20 0.15 17.86
N ALA A 320 12.17 0.75 19.07
CA ALA A 320 11.56 0.13 20.25
C ALA A 320 10.07 -0.20 20.07
N VAL A 321 9.33 0.54 19.22
CA VAL A 321 7.94 0.23 18.88
C VAL A 321 7.86 -1.06 18.09
N SER A 322 8.67 -1.20 17.03
CA SER A 322 8.74 -2.43 16.24
C SER A 322 9.15 -3.63 17.08
N GLU A 323 10.15 -3.46 17.97
CA GLU A 323 10.56 -4.52 18.91
C GLU A 323 9.41 -4.93 19.83
N ARG A 324 8.69 -3.97 20.42
CA ARG A 324 7.54 -4.23 21.31
C ARG A 324 6.44 -4.99 20.57
N VAL A 325 6.07 -4.56 19.36
CA VAL A 325 5.07 -5.23 18.53
C VAL A 325 5.49 -6.65 18.18
N ALA A 326 6.74 -6.86 17.75
CA ALA A 326 7.26 -8.19 17.41
C ALA A 326 7.23 -9.14 18.62
N ARG A 327 7.63 -8.68 19.82
CA ARG A 327 7.56 -9.48 21.06
C ARG A 327 6.13 -9.88 21.42
N HIS A 328 5.18 -8.95 21.33
CA HIS A 328 3.77 -9.24 21.58
C HIS A 328 3.22 -10.27 20.57
N LYS A 329 3.54 -10.11 19.29
CA LYS A 329 3.09 -11.06 18.25
C LYS A 329 3.68 -12.46 18.48
N LEU A 330 4.99 -12.56 18.73
CA LEU A 330 5.66 -13.83 19.02
C LEU A 330 5.05 -14.53 20.24
N ALA A 331 4.81 -13.76 21.32
CA ALA A 331 4.15 -14.30 22.51
C ALA A 331 2.73 -14.81 22.23
N ALA A 332 1.94 -14.06 21.43
CA ALA A 332 0.57 -14.43 21.06
C ALA A 332 0.51 -15.73 20.24
N ILE A 333 1.52 -16.01 19.41
CA ILE A 333 1.61 -17.25 18.61
C ILE A 333 2.45 -18.34 19.27
N GLY A 334 2.86 -18.17 20.54
CA GLY A 334 3.58 -19.17 21.32
C GLY A 334 5.04 -19.37 20.93
N VAL A 335 5.65 -18.42 20.22
CA VAL A 335 7.07 -18.49 19.80
C VAL A 335 7.95 -17.82 20.85
N ARG A 336 9.04 -18.48 21.21
CA ARG A 336 10.08 -17.95 22.10
C ARG A 336 11.38 -17.75 21.33
N CYS A 337 12.05 -16.62 21.57
CA CYS A 337 13.39 -16.35 21.08
C CYS A 337 14.42 -16.67 22.18
N ASP A 338 15.65 -16.93 21.77
CA ASP A 338 16.77 -17.06 22.69
C ASP A 338 17.12 -15.71 23.32
N ASP A 339 17.64 -15.77 24.56
CA ASP A 339 18.21 -14.62 25.27
C ASP A 339 19.74 -14.61 25.14
N LEU A 340 20.30 -13.43 24.87
CA LEU A 340 21.76 -13.27 24.88
C LEU A 340 22.31 -13.48 26.30
N THR A 341 23.37 -14.26 26.43
CA THR A 341 24.14 -14.41 27.66
C THR A 341 24.81 -13.09 28.05
N ALA A 342 25.24 -12.97 29.30
CA ALA A 342 25.99 -11.81 29.76
C ALA A 342 27.29 -11.57 28.96
N ALA A 343 28.00 -12.64 28.59
CA ALA A 343 29.19 -12.58 27.75
C ALA A 343 28.90 -12.04 26.34
N GLN A 344 27.81 -12.51 25.69
CA GLN A 344 27.38 -12.01 24.39
C GLN A 344 26.96 -10.54 24.45
N LYS A 345 26.20 -10.14 25.47
CA LYS A 345 25.83 -8.73 25.68
C LYS A 345 27.07 -7.86 25.90
N GLY A 346 28.08 -8.37 26.67
CA GLY A 346 29.35 -7.69 26.87
C GLY A 346 30.16 -7.53 25.58
N TYR A 347 30.22 -8.57 24.75
CA TYR A 347 30.89 -8.51 23.45
C TYR A 347 30.25 -7.50 22.50
N LEU A 348 28.94 -7.49 22.37
CA LEU A 348 28.20 -6.56 21.48
C LEU A 348 28.34 -5.09 21.90
N ARG A 349 28.66 -4.82 23.18
CA ARG A 349 28.89 -3.46 23.70
C ARG A 349 30.36 -3.08 23.75
N GLY A 350 31.24 -4.05 23.53
CA GLY A 350 32.69 -3.88 23.60
C GLY A 350 33.30 -3.72 22.21
N TRP A 351 34.54 -3.22 22.20
CA TRP A 351 35.38 -3.08 21.00
C TRP A 351 36.74 -3.74 21.13
N ARG A 352 37.03 -4.30 22.32
CA ARG A 352 38.40 -4.81 22.67
C ARG A 352 38.62 -6.28 22.27
N LEU A 353 37.56 -7.03 22.06
CA LEU A 353 37.65 -8.42 21.63
C LEU A 353 37.42 -8.48 20.11
N GLY A 354 38.44 -8.90 19.38
CA GLY A 354 38.45 -9.15 17.95
C GLY A 354 39.45 -10.26 17.64
N THR A 355 39.46 -10.76 16.40
CA THR A 355 40.47 -11.73 15.89
C THR A 355 41.65 -11.02 15.26
#